data_10ee4b5ea32ed474f3ac02b30ce2155a
#
_entry.id   10ee4b5ea32ed474f3ac02b30ce2155a
#
_cell.length_a   1.000
_cell.length_b   1.000
_cell.length_c   1.000
_cell.angle_alpha   90.00
_cell.angle_beta   90.00
_cell.angle_gamma   90.00
#
_symmetry.space_group_name_H-M   'P 1'
#
loop_
_entity.id
_entity.type
_entity.pdbx_description
1 polymer ?
#
loop_
_entity_poly.entity_id
_entity_poly.type
_entity_poly.pdbx_seq_one_letter_code
_entity_poly.pdbx_strand_id
1 'polypeptide(L)'
;MKLRDILLKENNESCPVATQDLILNTKNRDASIKATHIQYGPLNVSEPGSYWKDIAKYWNTTEEAAKGTNCSNCVAFDISPRMEECMPGVTSDEDGKLGHCWMHHFKCHSARSCRTWAKGGPIEKDKISLDWQERNKK
;
A
#
# COMPACT_ATOMS: atom_id res chain seq x y z
N MET A 1 -32.16 -4.49 -14.64
CA MET A 1 -30.71 -4.39 -14.46
C MET A 1 -30.03 -5.64 -15.03
N LYS A 2 -29.00 -5.42 -15.77
CA LYS A 2 -28.25 -6.53 -16.36
C LYS A 2 -27.34 -7.16 -15.32
N LEU A 3 -27.07 -8.45 -15.45
CA LEU A 3 -26.17 -9.17 -14.58
C LEU A 3 -24.82 -8.49 -14.47
N ARG A 4 -24.30 -7.98 -15.59
CA ARG A 4 -23.03 -7.26 -15.62
C ARG A 4 -23.03 -6.05 -14.68
N ASP A 5 -24.12 -5.29 -14.64
CA ASP A 5 -24.22 -4.10 -13.79
C ASP A 5 -24.22 -4.49 -12.32
N ILE A 6 -24.86 -5.60 -12.00
CA ILE A 6 -24.88 -6.13 -10.64
C ILE A 6 -23.46 -6.54 -10.21
N LEU A 7 -22.74 -7.21 -11.08
CA LEU A 7 -21.37 -7.66 -10.78
C LEU A 7 -20.41 -6.48 -10.61
N LEU A 8 -20.55 -5.44 -11.44
CA LEU A 8 -19.72 -4.24 -11.31
C LEU A 8 -19.98 -3.53 -10.00
N LYS A 9 -21.24 -3.46 -9.58
CA LYS A 9 -21.63 -2.85 -8.32
C LYS A 9 -21.06 -3.64 -7.13
N GLU A 10 -21.14 -4.95 -7.20
CA GLU A 10 -20.56 -5.81 -6.16
C GLU A 10 -19.04 -5.65 -6.06
N ASN A 11 -18.36 -5.53 -7.20
CA ASN A 11 -16.91 -5.29 -7.23
C ASN A 11 -16.55 -3.97 -6.56
N ASN A 12 -17.34 -2.91 -6.82
CA ASN A 12 -17.12 -1.61 -6.18
C ASN A 12 -17.36 -1.68 -4.69
N GLU A 13 -18.39 -2.41 -4.26
CA GLU A 13 -18.68 -2.60 -2.85
C GLU A 13 -17.60 -3.42 -2.14
N SER A 14 -16.92 -4.29 -2.88
CA SER A 14 -15.84 -5.10 -2.32
C SER A 14 -14.49 -4.37 -2.29
N CYS A 15 -14.40 -3.19 -2.88
CA CYS A 15 -13.17 -2.41 -2.82
C CYS A 15 -12.99 -1.76 -1.45
N PRO A 16 -11.75 -1.68 -0.95
CA PRO A 16 -11.49 -0.92 0.29
C PRO A 16 -11.92 0.53 0.13
N VAL A 17 -12.52 1.09 1.17
CA VAL A 17 -13.07 2.44 1.12
C VAL A 17 -12.05 3.47 0.63
N ALA A 18 -10.81 3.38 1.12
CA ALA A 18 -9.76 4.32 0.76
C ALA A 18 -9.40 4.32 -0.73
N THR A 19 -9.67 3.23 -1.46
CA THR A 19 -9.43 3.20 -2.91
C THR A 19 -10.47 3.99 -3.68
N GLN A 20 -11.64 4.21 -3.08
CA GLN A 20 -12.78 4.90 -3.70
C GLN A 20 -12.97 6.31 -3.15
N ASP A 21 -12.42 6.60 -1.98
CA ASP A 21 -12.55 7.90 -1.30
C ASP A 21 -11.17 8.54 -1.22
N LEU A 22 -10.91 9.50 -2.11
CA LEU A 22 -9.62 10.17 -2.19
C LEU A 22 -9.30 11.01 -0.94
N ILE A 23 -10.34 11.55 -0.29
CA ILE A 23 -10.15 12.33 0.94
C ILE A 23 -9.64 11.41 2.04
N LEU A 24 -10.29 10.26 2.20
CA LEU A 24 -9.87 9.28 3.20
C LEU A 24 -8.47 8.74 2.88
N ASN A 25 -8.19 8.45 1.62
CA ASN A 25 -6.87 7.98 1.20
C ASN A 25 -5.77 8.98 1.59
N THR A 26 -5.98 10.25 1.29
CA THR A 26 -5.02 11.31 1.61
C THR A 26 -4.87 11.47 3.12
N LYS A 27 -5.96 11.43 3.86
CA LYS A 27 -5.94 11.51 5.32
C LYS A 27 -5.11 10.38 5.92
N ASN A 28 -5.34 9.15 5.47
CA ASN A 28 -4.61 7.98 5.97
C ASN A 28 -3.12 8.04 5.59
N ARG A 29 -2.83 8.49 4.38
CA ARG A 29 -1.45 8.67 3.91
C ARG A 29 -0.71 9.69 4.77
N ASP A 30 -1.31 10.85 4.99
CA ASP A 30 -0.70 11.91 5.79
C ASP A 30 -0.48 11.45 7.24
N ALA A 31 -1.43 10.73 7.81
CA ALA A 31 -1.30 10.16 9.14
C ALA A 31 -0.13 9.18 9.20
N SER A 32 0.05 8.36 8.16
CA SER A 32 1.15 7.40 8.09
C SER A 32 2.51 8.07 7.95
N ILE A 33 2.57 9.20 7.24
CA ILE A 33 3.80 9.98 7.12
C ILE A 33 4.18 10.60 8.49
N LYS A 34 3.22 11.13 9.21
CA LYS A 34 3.45 11.84 10.46
C LYS A 34 3.66 10.94 11.67
N ALA A 35 3.03 9.76 11.68
CA ALA A 35 3.11 8.86 12.83
C ALA A 35 4.53 8.34 13.03
N THR A 36 5.07 8.54 14.23
CA THR A 36 6.44 8.15 14.56
C THR A 36 6.67 6.65 14.38
N HIS A 37 5.66 5.83 14.66
CA HIS A 37 5.78 4.38 14.54
C HIS A 37 5.56 3.85 13.12
N ILE A 38 5.20 4.71 12.18
CA ILE A 38 4.97 4.31 10.79
C ILE A 38 6.01 4.91 9.85
N GLN A 39 6.10 6.24 9.82
CA GLN A 39 7.08 6.98 9.01
C GLN A 39 7.10 6.52 7.54
N TYR A 40 5.94 6.61 6.89
CA TYR A 40 5.84 6.28 5.48
C TYR A 40 6.68 7.23 4.62
N GLY A 41 7.50 6.70 3.74
CA GLY A 41 8.36 7.48 2.85
C GLY A 41 9.36 6.61 2.10
N PRO A 42 10.40 7.19 1.51
CA PRO A 42 10.72 8.63 1.49
C PRO A 42 9.72 9.42 0.62
N LEU A 43 9.48 10.67 0.96
CA LEU A 43 8.52 11.51 0.22
C LEU A 43 9.01 11.80 -1.20
N ASN A 44 10.31 11.89 -1.37
CA ASN A 44 10.93 12.02 -2.69
C ASN A 44 11.86 10.82 -2.90
N VAL A 45 11.47 9.93 -3.79
CA VAL A 45 12.23 8.69 -4.06
C VAL A 45 13.61 8.99 -4.62
N SER A 46 13.74 10.02 -5.46
CA SER A 46 15.01 10.38 -6.08
C SER A 46 15.97 11.06 -5.11
N GLU A 47 15.43 11.76 -4.11
CA GLU A 47 16.22 12.48 -3.12
C GLU A 47 15.69 12.16 -1.72
N PRO A 48 15.92 10.92 -1.24
CA PRO A 48 15.32 10.46 0.02
C PRO A 48 15.91 11.09 1.28
N GLY A 49 16.99 11.85 1.18
CA GLY A 49 17.65 12.43 2.34
C GLY A 49 18.17 11.34 3.27
N SER A 50 17.90 11.50 4.56
CA SER A 50 18.32 10.54 5.59
C SER A 50 17.32 9.42 5.85
N TYR A 51 16.25 9.33 5.05
CA TYR A 51 15.15 8.40 5.32
C TYR A 51 15.63 6.96 5.55
N TRP A 52 16.42 6.43 4.61
CA TRP A 52 16.90 5.04 4.70
C TRP A 52 17.86 4.82 5.85
N LYS A 53 18.66 5.82 6.16
CA LYS A 53 19.57 5.78 7.30
C LYS A 53 18.78 5.73 8.61
N ASP A 54 17.73 6.54 8.72
CA ASP A 54 16.91 6.62 9.91
C ASP A 54 16.11 5.33 10.14
N ILE A 55 15.52 4.76 9.08
CA ILE A 55 14.75 3.52 9.20
C ILE A 55 15.68 2.32 9.47
N ALA A 56 16.88 2.32 8.91
CA ALA A 56 17.89 1.30 9.19
C ALA A 56 18.26 1.31 10.66
N LYS A 57 18.43 2.49 11.23
CA LYS A 57 18.73 2.65 12.66
C LYS A 57 17.58 2.13 13.50
N TYR A 58 16.34 2.45 13.11
CA TYR A 58 15.14 2.00 13.82
C TYR A 58 15.06 0.46 13.85
N TRP A 59 15.38 -0.20 12.73
CA TRP A 59 15.36 -1.66 12.63
C TRP A 59 16.65 -2.32 13.10
N ASN A 60 17.66 -1.52 13.47
CA ASN A 60 18.99 -2.01 13.88
C ASN A 60 19.62 -2.87 12.77
N THR A 61 19.67 -2.31 11.58
CA THR A 61 20.24 -2.98 10.39
C THR A 61 21.06 -1.99 9.56
N THR A 62 21.55 -2.44 8.41
CA THR A 62 22.29 -1.59 7.49
C THR A 62 21.34 -0.80 6.60
N GLU A 63 21.80 0.35 6.10
CA GLU A 63 21.04 1.15 5.16
C GLU A 63 20.73 0.36 3.88
N GLU A 64 21.69 -0.42 3.40
CA GLU A 64 21.50 -1.26 2.22
C GLU A 64 20.41 -2.29 2.42
N ALA A 65 20.40 -2.96 3.58
CA ALA A 65 19.35 -3.92 3.91
C ALA A 65 17.98 -3.24 4.01
N ALA A 66 17.95 -2.05 4.61
CA ALA A 66 16.70 -1.28 4.73
C ALA A 66 16.11 -0.93 3.37
N LYS A 67 16.94 -0.56 2.40
CA LYS A 67 16.49 -0.23 1.05
C LYS A 67 15.86 -1.42 0.32
N GLY A 68 16.19 -2.64 0.75
CA GLY A 68 15.58 -3.85 0.21
C GLY A 68 14.25 -4.21 0.84
N THR A 69 13.82 -3.49 1.87
CA THR A 69 12.55 -3.75 2.58
C THR A 69 11.59 -2.61 2.31
N ASN A 70 10.92 -2.66 1.17
CA ASN A 70 9.98 -1.62 0.77
C ASN A 70 8.60 -2.20 0.48
N CYS A 71 7.65 -1.35 0.13
CA CYS A 71 6.27 -1.80 -0.11
C CYS A 71 6.19 -2.91 -1.14
N SER A 72 7.09 -2.91 -2.14
CA SER A 72 7.09 -3.93 -3.19
C SER A 72 7.18 -5.37 -2.67
N ASN A 73 7.69 -5.58 -1.46
CA ASN A 73 7.77 -6.92 -0.85
C ASN A 73 7.14 -6.98 0.53
N CYS A 74 6.27 -6.02 0.87
CA CYS A 74 5.56 -6.02 2.14
C CYS A 74 4.33 -6.92 2.07
N VAL A 75 4.08 -7.67 3.15
CA VAL A 75 2.94 -8.59 3.23
C VAL A 75 1.59 -7.91 3.06
N ALA A 76 1.49 -6.64 3.38
CA ALA A 76 0.24 -5.87 3.31
C ALA A 76 0.06 -5.11 2.01
N PHE A 77 1.03 -5.15 1.10
CA PHE A 77 0.98 -4.41 -0.16
C PHE A 77 0.23 -5.20 -1.22
N ASP A 78 -0.96 -4.73 -1.58
CA ASP A 78 -1.88 -5.44 -2.47
C ASP A 78 -1.83 -4.87 -3.88
N ILE A 79 -1.28 -5.66 -4.81
CA ILE A 79 -1.24 -5.36 -6.23
C ILE A 79 -1.95 -6.46 -7.04
N SER A 80 -2.89 -7.16 -6.40
CA SER A 80 -3.69 -8.17 -7.08
C SER A 80 -4.51 -7.56 -8.20
N PRO A 81 -4.92 -8.34 -9.21
CA PRO A 81 -5.76 -7.83 -10.29
C PRO A 81 -7.04 -7.14 -9.79
N ARG A 82 -7.73 -7.72 -8.81
CA ARG A 82 -8.93 -7.10 -8.26
C ARG A 82 -8.65 -5.75 -7.59
N MET A 83 -7.52 -5.64 -6.92
CA MET A 83 -7.15 -4.39 -6.25
C MET A 83 -6.79 -3.32 -7.27
N GLU A 84 -6.10 -3.69 -8.33
CA GLU A 84 -5.78 -2.75 -9.40
C GLU A 84 -7.05 -2.17 -10.03
N GLU A 85 -8.07 -3.00 -10.21
CA GLU A 85 -9.37 -2.53 -10.71
C GLU A 85 -10.07 -1.59 -9.73
N CYS A 86 -9.81 -1.71 -8.43
CA CYS A 86 -10.38 -0.82 -7.43
C CYS A 86 -9.76 0.58 -7.46
N MET A 87 -8.53 0.71 -7.94
CA MET A 87 -7.81 1.99 -7.92
C MET A 87 -8.01 2.75 -9.21
N PRO A 88 -8.64 3.94 -9.17
CA PRO A 88 -8.85 4.73 -10.37
C PRO A 88 -7.55 5.34 -10.89
N GLY A 89 -7.47 5.48 -12.20
CA GLY A 89 -6.36 6.16 -12.87
C GLY A 89 -5.15 5.29 -13.09
N VAL A 90 -4.02 5.94 -13.36
CA VAL A 90 -2.75 5.26 -13.62
C VAL A 90 -2.12 4.80 -12.32
N THR A 91 -1.74 3.53 -12.26
CA THR A 91 -1.17 2.92 -11.06
C THR A 91 0.34 2.64 -11.17
N SER A 92 0.95 2.90 -12.32
CA SER A 92 2.38 2.67 -12.52
C SER A 92 3.08 3.94 -12.98
N ASP A 93 4.31 4.13 -12.54
CA ASP A 93 5.18 5.22 -12.99
C ASP A 93 6.60 4.68 -13.19
N GLU A 94 7.57 5.58 -13.52
CA GLU A 94 8.96 5.16 -13.76
C GLU A 94 9.65 4.61 -12.51
N ASP A 95 9.18 4.94 -11.32
CA ASP A 95 9.78 4.50 -10.06
C ASP A 95 9.15 3.21 -9.51
N GLY A 96 7.97 2.85 -9.99
CA GLY A 96 7.31 1.64 -9.51
C GLY A 96 5.80 1.66 -9.70
N LYS A 97 5.10 1.08 -8.74
CA LYS A 97 3.67 0.82 -8.83
C LYS A 97 2.94 1.18 -7.55
N LEU A 98 1.71 1.67 -7.69
CA LEU A 98 0.82 1.89 -6.56
C LEU A 98 0.08 0.59 -6.21
N GLY A 99 -0.11 0.36 -4.93
CA GLY A 99 -0.91 -0.75 -4.41
C GLY A 99 -1.64 -0.29 -3.18
N HIS A 100 -2.52 -1.13 -2.65
CA HIS A 100 -3.25 -0.83 -1.43
C HIS A 100 -2.53 -1.40 -0.21
N CYS A 101 -2.33 -0.58 0.81
CA CYS A 101 -1.76 -1.03 2.08
C CYS A 101 -2.89 -1.42 3.04
N TRP A 102 -2.99 -2.69 3.38
CA TRP A 102 -4.01 -3.20 4.30
C TRP A 102 -3.74 -2.85 5.77
N MET A 103 -2.51 -2.44 6.10
CA MET A 103 -2.17 -2.02 7.46
C MET A 103 -2.62 -0.60 7.75
N HIS A 104 -2.41 0.30 6.80
CA HIS A 104 -2.64 1.73 7.01
C HIS A 104 -3.73 2.31 6.12
N HIS A 105 -4.33 1.47 5.26
CA HIS A 105 -5.53 1.79 4.48
C HIS A 105 -5.37 3.02 3.57
N PHE A 106 -4.34 2.98 2.73
CA PHE A 106 -4.15 3.99 1.70
C PHE A 106 -3.38 3.40 0.52
N LYS A 107 -3.37 4.13 -0.59
CA LYS A 107 -2.60 3.72 -1.77
C LYS A 107 -1.14 4.07 -1.53
N CYS A 108 -0.28 3.06 -1.40
CA CYS A 108 1.14 3.26 -1.17
C CYS A 108 1.95 2.90 -2.41
N HIS A 109 3.17 3.42 -2.48
CA HIS A 109 4.03 3.23 -3.64
C HIS A 109 5.09 2.17 -3.37
N SER A 110 5.34 1.30 -4.36
CA SER A 110 6.26 0.17 -4.23
C SER A 110 7.69 0.55 -3.86
N ALA A 111 8.13 1.74 -4.24
CA ALA A 111 9.49 2.22 -3.96
C ALA A 111 9.65 2.82 -2.55
N ARG A 112 8.56 2.95 -1.81
CA ARG A 112 8.57 3.52 -0.45
C ARG A 112 8.53 2.42 0.58
N SER A 113 8.65 2.81 1.85
CA SER A 113 8.61 1.87 2.96
C SER A 113 7.96 2.53 4.18
N CYS A 114 7.87 1.80 5.27
CA CYS A 114 7.48 2.34 6.55
C CYS A 114 8.03 1.44 7.65
N ARG A 115 8.02 1.95 8.89
CA ARG A 115 8.59 1.21 10.03
C ARG A 115 7.82 -0.06 10.38
N THR A 116 6.57 -0.18 9.92
CA THR A 116 5.73 -1.37 10.15
C THR A 116 5.84 -2.42 9.05
N TRP A 117 6.77 -2.25 8.11
CA TRP A 117 7.00 -3.23 7.04
C TRP A 117 7.10 -4.65 7.60
N ALA A 118 6.49 -5.61 6.92
CA ALA A 118 6.55 -7.01 7.31
C ALA A 118 6.79 -7.89 6.07
N LYS A 119 7.60 -8.92 6.25
CA LYS A 119 7.98 -9.85 5.19
C LYS A 119 6.78 -10.69 4.74
N GLY A 120 6.76 -11.05 3.47
CA GLY A 120 5.79 -12.02 2.94
C GLY A 120 4.97 -11.54 1.76
N GLY A 121 5.22 -10.35 1.24
CA GLY A 121 4.48 -9.81 0.11
C GLY A 121 5.27 -9.77 -1.18
N PRO A 122 4.73 -9.15 -2.19
CA PRO A 122 3.42 -8.46 -2.19
C PRO A 122 2.25 -9.42 -2.35
N ILE A 123 1.03 -8.91 -2.23
CA ILE A 123 -0.19 -9.67 -2.50
C ILE A 123 -0.48 -9.59 -4.00
N GLU A 124 -0.37 -10.71 -4.68
CA GLU A 124 -0.53 -10.77 -6.14
C GLU A 124 -1.75 -11.58 -6.57
N LYS A 125 -2.40 -12.28 -5.63
CA LYS A 125 -3.54 -13.15 -5.92
C LYS A 125 -4.82 -12.60 -5.31
N ASP A 126 -5.89 -12.64 -6.08
CA ASP A 126 -7.21 -12.17 -5.63
C ASP A 126 -7.68 -12.86 -4.36
N LYS A 127 -7.42 -14.16 -4.23
CA LYS A 127 -7.82 -14.92 -3.06
C LYS A 127 -7.19 -14.36 -1.78
N ILE A 128 -5.90 -14.06 -1.83
CA ILE A 128 -5.18 -13.52 -0.67
C ILE A 128 -5.68 -12.11 -0.36
N SER A 129 -5.93 -11.32 -1.40
CA SER A 129 -6.51 -9.99 -1.27
C SER A 129 -7.87 -10.04 -0.58
N LEU A 130 -8.73 -10.95 -1.00
CA LEU A 130 -10.05 -11.13 -0.38
C LEU A 130 -9.95 -11.57 1.08
N ASP A 131 -8.99 -12.41 1.41
CA ASP A 131 -8.75 -12.83 2.80
C ASP A 131 -8.38 -11.63 3.68
N TRP A 132 -7.53 -10.73 3.19
CA TRP A 132 -7.17 -9.50 3.90
C TRP A 132 -8.40 -8.62 4.10
N GLN A 133 -9.20 -8.44 3.05
CA GLN A 133 -10.40 -7.62 3.14
C GLN A 133 -11.39 -8.18 4.15
N GLU A 134 -11.58 -9.47 4.14
CA GLU A 134 -12.49 -10.13 5.08
C GLU A 134 -12.05 -9.92 6.53
N ARG A 135 -10.76 -10.06 6.79
CA ARG A 135 -10.21 -9.82 8.14
C ARG A 135 -10.33 -8.37 8.59
N ASN A 136 -10.37 -7.44 7.65
CA ASN A 136 -10.47 -6.01 7.95
C ASN A 136 -11.89 -5.50 8.11
N LYS A 137 -12.89 -6.35 7.94
CA LYS A 137 -14.30 -5.97 8.12
C LYS A 137 -14.74 -5.91 9.58
N LYS A 138 -13.91 -6.33 10.47
CA LYS A 138 -14.25 -6.39 11.91
C LYS A 138 -14.07 -5.05 12.60
#